data_fccef739b7e8c415cb3948fba563f0aa
#
_entry.id   fccef739b7e8c415cb3948fba563f0aa
#
_cell.length_a   1.000
_cell.length_b   1.000
_cell.length_c   1.000
_cell.angle_alpha   90.00
_cell.angle_beta   90.00
_cell.angle_gamma   90.00
#
_symmetry.space_group_name_H-M   'P 1'
#
loop_
_entity.id
_entity.type
_entity.pdbx_description
1 polymer ?
#
loop_
_entity_poly.entity_id
_entity_poly.type
_entity_poly.pdbx_seq_one_letter_code
_entity_poly.pdbx_strand_id
1 'polypeptide(L)'
;MSKVSTCLWFGKDAEAAVRFYVSIVPGSSLDHIQRAPDKWLGGEAGDAILVGFQLGGQSFLALNGGDPVDYGTAASISVECASQDEVDRLWEALVADGGSEIMCGWLRDRWGVPWQIVPEILPRLLTDPDPAVAGRAFTAMQAMVKLDVAALERAAAG
;
A
#
# COMPACT_ATOMS: atom_id res chain seq x y z
N MET A 1 17.52 10.65 9.35
CA MET A 1 17.19 9.25 8.99
C MET A 1 16.47 8.60 10.15
N SER A 2 15.36 7.93 9.92
CA SER A 2 14.68 7.13 10.93
C SER A 2 15.58 5.94 11.35
N LYS A 3 15.60 5.61 12.65
CA LYS A 3 16.29 4.41 13.13
C LYS A 3 15.50 3.12 12.87
N VAL A 4 14.23 3.26 12.48
CA VAL A 4 13.30 2.15 12.24
C VAL A 4 12.74 2.29 10.85
N SER A 5 12.72 1.21 10.10
CA SER A 5 12.12 1.11 8.77
C SER A 5 11.34 -0.19 8.65
N THR A 6 10.26 -0.16 7.90
CA THR A 6 9.56 -1.39 7.50
C THR A 6 10.34 -2.04 6.36
N CYS A 7 10.60 -3.34 6.47
CA CYS A 7 11.26 -4.10 5.41
C CYS A 7 10.26 -5.03 4.73
N LEU A 8 10.12 -4.86 3.41
CA LEU A 8 9.30 -5.71 2.56
C LEU A 8 10.20 -6.76 1.89
N TRP A 9 9.72 -8.01 1.84
CA TRP A 9 10.45 -9.11 1.20
C TRP A 9 9.93 -9.35 -0.22
N PHE A 10 10.84 -9.45 -1.17
CA PHE A 10 10.54 -9.82 -2.56
C PHE A 10 11.38 -11.03 -2.98
N GLY A 11 10.92 -11.76 -3.98
CA GLY A 11 11.73 -12.80 -4.61
C GLY A 11 12.94 -12.15 -5.31
N LYS A 12 12.68 -11.41 -6.40
CA LYS A 12 13.73 -10.72 -7.20
C LYS A 12 13.32 -9.33 -7.67
N ASP A 13 12.11 -8.89 -7.36
CA ASP A 13 11.47 -7.73 -7.98
C ASP A 13 11.53 -6.46 -7.13
N ALA A 14 12.32 -6.43 -6.05
CA ALA A 14 12.36 -5.30 -5.10
C ALA A 14 12.59 -3.95 -5.80
N GLU A 15 13.54 -3.86 -6.73
CA GLU A 15 13.81 -2.63 -7.47
C GLU A 15 12.63 -2.21 -8.35
N ALA A 16 12.02 -3.15 -9.07
CA ALA A 16 10.87 -2.88 -9.92
C ALA A 16 9.66 -2.43 -9.11
N ALA A 17 9.38 -3.11 -7.99
CA ALA A 17 8.30 -2.76 -7.06
C ALA A 17 8.50 -1.36 -6.48
N VAL A 18 9.69 -1.05 -5.97
CA VAL A 18 9.99 0.28 -5.41
C VAL A 18 9.85 1.39 -6.44
N ARG A 19 10.39 1.21 -7.65
CA ARG A 19 10.24 2.19 -8.74
C ARG A 19 8.78 2.44 -9.07
N PHE A 20 7.97 1.40 -9.08
CA PHE A 20 6.52 1.53 -9.27
C PHE A 20 5.87 2.29 -8.11
N TYR A 21 6.11 1.90 -6.85
CA TYR A 21 5.51 2.54 -5.68
C TYR A 21 5.84 4.04 -5.60
N VAL A 22 7.10 4.42 -5.80
CA VAL A 22 7.49 5.84 -5.77
C VAL A 22 6.92 6.65 -6.94
N SER A 23 6.53 6.00 -8.02
CA SER A 23 5.89 6.68 -9.15
C SER A 23 4.42 6.98 -8.93
N ILE A 24 3.73 6.23 -8.06
CA ILE A 24 2.29 6.36 -7.85
C ILE A 24 1.90 7.04 -6.54
N VAL A 25 2.74 6.94 -5.48
CA VAL A 25 2.47 7.55 -4.17
C VAL A 25 3.16 8.90 -4.08
N PRO A 26 2.42 10.01 -3.91
CA PRO A 26 3.02 11.34 -3.80
C PRO A 26 3.99 11.49 -2.62
N GLY A 27 5.01 12.33 -2.76
CA GLY A 27 6.01 12.57 -1.71
C GLY A 27 6.94 11.38 -1.43
N SER A 28 7.08 10.50 -2.42
CA SER A 28 7.90 9.29 -2.34
C SER A 28 9.20 9.43 -3.12
N SER A 29 10.23 8.70 -2.72
CA SER A 29 11.54 8.71 -3.38
C SER A 29 12.28 7.40 -3.21
N LEU A 30 13.09 7.03 -4.19
CA LEU A 30 14.07 5.97 -4.08
C LEU A 30 15.35 6.58 -3.51
N ASP A 31 15.85 6.07 -2.38
CA ASP A 31 17.00 6.63 -1.68
C ASP A 31 18.30 5.98 -2.16
N HIS A 32 18.38 4.66 -2.17
CA HIS A 32 19.59 3.93 -2.59
C HIS A 32 19.27 2.50 -3.02
N ILE A 33 20.17 1.92 -3.80
CA ILE A 33 20.13 0.51 -4.20
C ILE A 33 21.48 -0.11 -3.82
N GLN A 34 21.43 -1.11 -2.94
CA GLN A 34 22.57 -1.96 -2.66
C GLN A 34 22.57 -3.14 -3.64
N ARG A 35 23.66 -3.28 -4.40
CA ARG A 35 23.82 -4.37 -5.35
C ARG A 35 24.75 -5.45 -4.83
N ALA A 36 24.52 -6.68 -5.27
CA ALA A 36 25.38 -7.82 -4.94
C ALA A 36 26.81 -7.59 -5.48
N PRO A 37 27.84 -7.62 -4.64
CA PRO A 37 29.23 -7.52 -5.10
C PRO A 37 29.70 -8.79 -5.83
N ASP A 38 29.05 -9.92 -5.58
CA ASP A 38 29.36 -11.23 -6.13
C ASP A 38 28.07 -12.07 -6.23
N LYS A 39 28.16 -13.27 -6.75
CA LYS A 39 27.05 -14.22 -6.79
C LYS A 39 26.54 -14.52 -5.38
N TRP A 40 25.23 -14.61 -5.24
CA TRP A 40 24.56 -14.86 -3.97
C TRP A 40 23.42 -15.89 -4.14
N LEU A 41 22.78 -16.34 -3.04
CA LEU A 41 21.75 -17.40 -3.06
C LEU A 41 20.55 -17.10 -3.96
N GLY A 42 20.20 -15.83 -4.16
CA GLY A 42 19.03 -15.40 -4.93
C GLY A 42 19.34 -14.91 -6.36
N GLY A 43 20.63 -14.78 -6.77
CA GLY A 43 20.96 -14.16 -8.05
C GLY A 43 22.45 -14.00 -8.34
N GLU A 44 22.76 -13.10 -9.24
CA GLU A 44 24.11 -12.87 -9.78
C GLU A 44 24.70 -11.55 -9.24
N ALA A 45 26.00 -11.36 -9.48
CA ALA A 45 26.67 -10.09 -9.21
C ALA A 45 25.99 -8.93 -9.96
N GLY A 46 25.80 -7.80 -9.27
CA GLY A 46 25.12 -6.62 -9.83
C GLY A 46 23.61 -6.59 -9.60
N ASP A 47 22.98 -7.70 -9.22
CA ASP A 47 21.56 -7.71 -8.87
C ASP A 47 21.29 -6.83 -7.63
N ALA A 48 20.13 -6.18 -7.58
CA ALA A 48 19.70 -5.47 -6.38
C ALA A 48 19.44 -6.48 -5.25
N ILE A 49 20.05 -6.27 -4.09
CA ILE A 49 19.78 -7.05 -2.88
C ILE A 49 18.83 -6.28 -1.97
N LEU A 50 19.10 -4.99 -1.75
CA LEU A 50 18.34 -4.13 -0.86
C LEU A 50 18.10 -2.78 -1.52
N VAL A 51 16.87 -2.31 -1.45
CA VAL A 51 16.46 -0.98 -1.95
C VAL A 51 15.90 -0.18 -0.79
N GLY A 52 16.51 0.96 -0.48
CA GLY A 52 15.99 1.92 0.48
C GLY A 52 15.12 2.94 -0.23
N PHE A 53 13.95 3.25 0.33
CA PHE A 53 13.02 4.20 -0.26
C PHE A 53 12.11 4.86 0.78
N GLN A 54 11.42 5.90 0.36
CA GLN A 54 10.40 6.60 1.14
C GLN A 54 9.06 6.51 0.44
N LEU A 55 8.00 6.23 1.19
CA LEU A 55 6.61 6.36 0.75
C LEU A 55 5.91 7.40 1.60
N GLY A 56 5.47 8.50 0.98
CA GLY A 56 4.81 9.59 1.71
C GLY A 56 5.62 10.11 2.91
N GLY A 57 6.95 10.05 2.83
CA GLY A 57 7.86 10.45 3.91
C GLY A 57 8.19 9.35 4.95
N GLN A 58 7.56 8.18 4.88
CA GLN A 58 7.89 7.04 5.73
C GLN A 58 9.01 6.19 5.11
N SER A 59 10.02 5.81 5.90
CA SER A 59 11.14 5.00 5.45
C SER A 59 10.78 3.52 5.33
N PHE A 60 11.17 2.94 4.19
CA PHE A 60 11.03 1.52 3.88
C PHE A 60 12.32 0.93 3.33
N LEU A 61 12.42 -0.37 3.43
CA LEU A 61 13.41 -1.20 2.76
C LEU A 61 12.67 -2.25 1.93
N ALA A 62 13.20 -2.59 0.77
CA ALA A 62 12.76 -3.73 -0.03
C ALA A 62 13.94 -4.67 -0.23
N LEU A 63 13.81 -5.91 0.23
CA LEU A 63 14.85 -6.94 0.21
C LEU A 63 14.49 -8.01 -0.82
N ASN A 64 15.42 -8.33 -1.70
CA ASN A 64 15.34 -9.51 -2.55
C ASN A 64 15.93 -10.71 -1.79
N GLY A 65 15.08 -11.68 -1.44
CA GLY A 65 15.49 -12.85 -0.66
C GLY A 65 15.53 -14.16 -1.44
N GLY A 66 15.26 -14.12 -2.75
CA GLY A 66 15.29 -15.27 -3.65
C GLY A 66 13.94 -15.95 -3.83
N ASP A 67 13.32 -16.45 -2.77
CA ASP A 67 12.01 -17.10 -2.84
C ASP A 67 10.89 -16.11 -2.51
N PRO A 68 9.76 -16.13 -3.26
CA PRO A 68 8.60 -15.32 -2.93
C PRO A 68 7.96 -15.80 -1.61
N VAL A 69 7.32 -14.87 -0.90
CA VAL A 69 6.57 -15.15 0.33
C VAL A 69 5.12 -14.73 0.18
N ASP A 70 4.21 -15.39 0.91
CA ASP A 70 2.84 -14.91 1.07
C ASP A 70 2.82 -13.91 2.24
N TYR A 71 2.48 -12.66 1.94
CA TYR A 71 2.35 -11.60 2.95
C TYR A 71 1.16 -11.81 3.90
N GLY A 72 0.16 -12.56 3.50
CA GLY A 72 -1.10 -12.61 4.23
C GLY A 72 -1.77 -11.25 4.33
N THR A 73 -2.39 -10.96 5.47
CA THR A 73 -3.04 -9.67 5.79
C THR A 73 -2.61 -9.14 7.17
N ALA A 74 -1.56 -9.73 7.75
CA ALA A 74 -1.10 -9.35 9.10
C ALA A 74 -0.44 -7.97 9.15
N ALA A 75 0.08 -7.50 8.01
CA ALA A 75 0.61 -6.15 7.84
C ALA A 75 0.22 -5.63 6.45
N SER A 76 0.05 -4.34 6.30
CA SER A 76 -0.31 -3.68 5.05
C SER A 76 0.28 -2.27 4.99
N ILE A 77 0.42 -1.74 3.79
CA ILE A 77 0.72 -0.33 3.57
C ILE A 77 -0.62 0.41 3.49
N SER A 78 -0.86 1.35 4.40
CA SER A 78 -2.06 2.18 4.39
C SER A 78 -1.73 3.55 3.80
N VAL A 79 -2.51 3.95 2.79
CA VAL A 79 -2.41 5.28 2.16
C VAL A 79 -3.72 6.02 2.38
N GLU A 80 -3.62 7.18 3.02
CA GLU A 80 -4.73 8.11 3.16
C GLU A 80 -4.82 9.00 1.91
N CYS A 81 -6.01 9.03 1.30
CA CYS A 81 -6.28 9.75 0.05
C CYS A 81 -7.17 10.96 0.30
N ALA A 82 -6.76 12.12 -0.21
CA ALA A 82 -7.48 13.38 -0.02
C ALA A 82 -8.77 13.48 -0.87
N SER A 83 -8.93 12.66 -1.90
CA SER A 83 -10.07 12.70 -2.84
C SER A 83 -10.42 11.33 -3.40
N GLN A 84 -11.64 11.22 -3.98
CA GLN A 84 -12.04 10.03 -4.74
C GLN A 84 -11.12 9.77 -5.94
N ASP A 85 -10.70 10.81 -6.65
CA ASP A 85 -9.80 10.69 -7.79
C ASP A 85 -8.46 10.05 -7.40
N GLU A 86 -7.95 10.37 -6.20
CA GLU A 86 -6.73 9.76 -5.68
C GLU A 86 -6.95 8.31 -5.28
N VAL A 87 -8.08 7.99 -4.63
CA VAL A 87 -8.49 6.60 -4.35
C VAL A 87 -8.53 5.80 -5.65
N ASP A 88 -9.23 6.31 -6.67
CA ASP A 88 -9.41 5.61 -7.94
C ASP A 88 -8.07 5.37 -8.65
N ARG A 89 -7.25 6.39 -8.74
CA ARG A 89 -5.92 6.33 -9.39
C ARG A 89 -5.00 5.31 -8.74
N LEU A 90 -4.91 5.32 -7.41
CA LEU A 90 -4.06 4.37 -6.66
C LEU A 90 -4.62 2.95 -6.75
N TRP A 91 -5.95 2.80 -6.60
CA TRP A 91 -6.61 1.51 -6.70
C TRP A 91 -6.36 0.83 -8.04
N GLU A 92 -6.63 1.55 -9.15
CA GLU A 92 -6.43 1.06 -10.50
C GLU A 92 -4.97 0.68 -10.78
N ALA A 93 -4.02 1.53 -10.36
CA ALA A 93 -2.60 1.26 -10.56
C ALA A 93 -2.12 0.02 -9.79
N LEU A 94 -2.58 -0.17 -8.55
CA LEU A 94 -2.14 -1.28 -7.68
C LEU A 94 -2.79 -2.61 -8.06
N VAL A 95 -4.06 -2.61 -8.51
CA VAL A 95 -4.75 -3.82 -8.94
C VAL A 95 -4.30 -4.29 -10.33
N ALA A 96 -3.77 -3.37 -11.15
CA ALA A 96 -3.30 -3.71 -12.50
C ALA A 96 -2.22 -4.82 -12.49
N ASP A 97 -2.15 -5.53 -13.64
CA ASP A 97 -1.08 -6.51 -13.95
C ASP A 97 -0.94 -7.67 -12.93
N GLY A 98 -2.04 -8.11 -12.36
CA GLY A 98 -2.08 -9.28 -11.47
C GLY A 98 -2.35 -8.98 -10.01
N GLY A 99 -2.64 -7.73 -9.65
CA GLY A 99 -3.19 -7.40 -8.34
C GLY A 99 -4.59 -7.95 -8.13
N SER A 100 -5.09 -7.89 -6.91
CA SER A 100 -6.42 -8.40 -6.56
C SER A 100 -7.12 -7.53 -5.52
N GLU A 101 -8.41 -7.37 -5.71
CA GLU A 101 -9.26 -6.61 -4.79
C GLU A 101 -9.61 -7.45 -3.55
N ILE A 102 -9.70 -6.79 -2.41
CA ILE A 102 -10.22 -7.31 -1.15
C ILE A 102 -11.32 -6.35 -0.69
N MET A 103 -12.02 -6.65 0.39
CA MET A 103 -13.09 -5.79 0.91
C MET A 103 -12.56 -4.59 1.72
N CYS A 104 -13.41 -3.59 1.92
CA CYS A 104 -13.19 -2.47 2.85
C CYS A 104 -11.94 -1.62 2.52
N GLY A 105 -11.67 -1.39 1.23
CA GLY A 105 -10.53 -0.58 0.80
C GLY A 105 -9.19 -1.31 0.78
N TRP A 106 -9.20 -2.63 0.99
CA TRP A 106 -8.01 -3.45 0.90
C TRP A 106 -7.82 -4.04 -0.49
N LEU A 107 -6.56 -4.17 -0.90
CA LEU A 107 -6.15 -4.86 -2.12
C LEU A 107 -4.77 -5.51 -1.93
N ARG A 108 -4.38 -6.38 -2.86
CA ARG A 108 -2.99 -6.82 -3.03
C ARG A 108 -2.50 -6.36 -4.38
N ASP A 109 -1.28 -5.88 -4.43
CA ASP A 109 -0.64 -5.56 -5.70
C ASP A 109 -0.11 -6.82 -6.41
N ARG A 110 0.46 -6.61 -7.60
CA ARG A 110 1.02 -7.69 -8.43
C ARG A 110 2.13 -8.51 -7.78
N TRP A 111 2.76 -8.01 -6.73
CA TRP A 111 3.76 -8.73 -5.93
C TRP A 111 3.18 -9.34 -4.65
N GLY A 112 1.88 -9.24 -4.45
CA GLY A 112 1.16 -9.76 -3.30
C GLY A 112 1.25 -8.89 -2.04
N VAL A 113 1.87 -7.72 -2.10
CA VAL A 113 1.92 -6.78 -0.97
C VAL A 113 0.52 -6.24 -0.70
N PRO A 114 0.02 -6.35 0.54
CA PRO A 114 -1.31 -5.85 0.89
C PRO A 114 -1.28 -4.33 1.15
N TRP A 115 -2.29 -3.65 0.60
CA TRP A 115 -2.51 -2.21 0.74
C TRP A 115 -3.90 -1.91 1.26
N GLN A 116 -4.03 -0.77 1.95
CA GLN A 116 -5.28 -0.14 2.31
C GLN A 116 -5.33 1.23 1.64
N ILE A 117 -6.33 1.47 0.80
CA ILE A 117 -6.55 2.75 0.13
C ILE A 117 -7.75 3.41 0.79
N VAL A 118 -7.47 4.39 1.65
CA VAL A 118 -8.42 4.94 2.60
C VAL A 118 -8.66 6.42 2.32
N PRO A 119 -9.89 6.84 1.95
CA PRO A 119 -10.19 8.26 1.85
C PRO A 119 -10.14 8.93 3.24
N GLU A 120 -9.57 10.12 3.34
CA GLU A 120 -9.36 10.85 4.61
C GLU A 120 -10.66 11.12 5.39
N ILE A 121 -11.80 11.10 4.71
CA ILE A 121 -13.10 11.25 5.36
C ILE A 121 -13.46 10.03 6.23
N LEU A 122 -13.02 8.83 5.87
CA LEU A 122 -13.42 7.60 6.56
C LEU A 122 -13.03 7.60 8.04
N PRO A 123 -11.78 7.87 8.46
CA PRO A 123 -11.44 7.96 9.87
C PRO A 123 -12.29 9.00 10.63
N ARG A 124 -12.59 10.13 10.00
CA ARG A 124 -13.44 11.18 10.58
C ARG A 124 -14.86 10.70 10.84
N LEU A 125 -15.46 10.01 9.85
CA LEU A 125 -16.81 9.44 9.98
C LEU A 125 -16.86 8.34 11.05
N LEU A 126 -15.85 7.47 11.11
CA LEU A 126 -15.80 6.38 12.09
C LEU A 126 -15.56 6.84 13.53
N THR A 127 -15.03 8.06 13.71
CA THR A 127 -14.80 8.68 15.02
C THR A 127 -15.78 9.82 15.32
N ASP A 128 -16.88 9.90 14.57
CA ASP A 128 -17.91 10.92 14.80
C ASP A 128 -18.47 10.82 16.23
N PRO A 129 -18.67 11.95 16.94
CA PRO A 129 -19.26 11.97 18.28
C PRO A 129 -20.67 11.36 18.35
N ASP A 130 -21.43 11.42 17.26
CA ASP A 130 -22.71 10.71 17.15
C ASP A 130 -22.49 9.24 16.75
N PRO A 131 -22.72 8.26 17.65
CA PRO A 131 -22.53 6.86 17.36
C PRO A 131 -23.44 6.33 16.23
N ALA A 132 -24.54 7.01 15.94
CA ALA A 132 -25.42 6.64 14.83
C ALA A 132 -24.77 6.98 13.49
N VAL A 133 -24.08 8.11 13.37
CA VAL A 133 -23.29 8.50 12.20
C VAL A 133 -22.16 7.49 11.98
N ALA A 134 -21.36 7.26 13.01
CA ALA A 134 -20.24 6.31 12.96
C ALA A 134 -20.72 4.88 12.59
N GLY A 135 -21.82 4.44 13.16
CA GLY A 135 -22.42 3.12 12.85
C GLY A 135 -22.87 2.98 11.41
N ARG A 136 -23.51 3.99 10.84
CA ARG A 136 -23.93 3.98 9.43
C ARG A 136 -22.71 3.98 8.49
N ALA A 137 -21.72 4.81 8.75
CA ALA A 137 -20.49 4.85 7.97
C ALA A 137 -19.75 3.51 8.02
N PHE A 138 -19.63 2.90 9.20
CA PHE A 138 -19.02 1.58 9.38
C PHE A 138 -19.73 0.48 8.59
N THR A 139 -21.07 0.45 8.66
CA THR A 139 -21.87 -0.51 7.92
C THR A 139 -21.71 -0.33 6.40
N ALA A 140 -21.71 0.91 5.92
CA ALA A 140 -21.49 1.20 4.51
C ALA A 140 -20.10 0.76 4.04
N MET A 141 -19.04 1.08 4.80
CA MET A 141 -17.67 0.65 4.52
C MET A 141 -17.56 -0.87 4.38
N GLN A 142 -18.19 -1.64 5.28
CA GLN A 142 -18.12 -3.10 5.27
C GLN A 142 -18.75 -3.72 4.01
N ALA A 143 -19.64 -3.03 3.34
CA ALA A 143 -20.28 -3.48 2.11
C ALA A 143 -19.50 -3.11 0.82
N MET A 144 -18.42 -2.33 0.96
CA MET A 144 -17.63 -1.85 -0.18
C MET A 144 -16.40 -2.73 -0.41
N VAL A 145 -15.99 -2.81 -1.66
CA VAL A 145 -14.66 -3.30 -2.07
C VAL A 145 -13.71 -2.09 -2.14
N LYS A 146 -13.76 -1.32 -3.21
CA LYS A 146 -13.14 0.01 -3.27
C LYS A 146 -14.03 1.02 -2.53
N LEU A 147 -13.44 1.88 -1.73
CA LEU A 147 -14.19 2.87 -0.95
C LEU A 147 -14.66 4.01 -1.84
N ASP A 148 -15.93 4.38 -1.67
CA ASP A 148 -16.62 5.46 -2.38
C ASP A 148 -16.96 6.58 -1.38
N VAL A 149 -16.30 7.72 -1.54
CA VAL A 149 -16.45 8.90 -0.66
C VAL A 149 -17.90 9.37 -0.60
N ALA A 150 -18.55 9.53 -1.76
CA ALA A 150 -19.93 10.03 -1.81
C ALA A 150 -20.92 9.03 -1.19
N ALA A 151 -20.69 7.73 -1.34
CA ALA A 151 -21.52 6.72 -0.70
C ALA A 151 -21.32 6.69 0.83
N LEU A 152 -20.10 6.87 1.31
CA LEU A 152 -19.81 6.99 2.74
C LEU A 152 -20.49 8.22 3.35
N GLU A 153 -20.40 9.39 2.68
CA GLU A 153 -21.06 10.62 3.12
C GLU A 153 -22.57 10.49 3.16
N ARG A 154 -23.18 9.93 2.11
CA ARG A 154 -24.63 9.68 2.08
C ARG A 154 -25.08 8.75 3.20
N ALA A 155 -24.36 7.65 3.43
CA ALA A 155 -24.67 6.73 4.52
C ALA A 155 -24.58 7.41 5.89
N ALA A 156 -23.55 8.22 6.11
CA ALA A 156 -23.37 8.95 7.34
C ALA A 156 -24.50 9.96 7.62
N ALA A 157 -25.01 10.62 6.56
CA ALA A 157 -26.08 11.61 6.67
C ALA A 157 -27.45 11.01 7.03
N GLY A 158 -27.75 9.76 6.64
CA GLY A 158 -28.99 9.03 6.96
C GLY A 158 -29.99 9.02 5.83
#